data_93bd629348a7f7a29384cb557c9779a1
#
_entry.id   93bd629348a7f7a29384cb557c9779a1
#
_cell.length_a   1.000
_cell.length_b   1.000
_cell.length_c   1.000
_cell.angle_alpha   90.00
_cell.angle_beta   90.00
_cell.angle_gamma   90.00
#
_symmetry.space_group_name_H-M   'P 1'
#
loop_
_entity.id
_entity.type
_entity.pdbx_description
1 polymer ?
#
loop_
_entity_poly.entity_id
_entity_poly.type
_entity_poly.pdbx_seq_one_letter_code
_entity_poly.pdbx_strand_id
1 'polypeptide(L)'
;MPRTVEVKHQLWIGASPATVRAQFTDIQHHIDANVHPNLRFELLAQEPRRARFRQHVRLLGMRQHDLFDRVIDEDGSIHDVSIDGFNKGGTMDFGFVPASEGGRSGTRVDITIRIPTPPLLGWLAPLLKKQVLKEAMAAAEQDKRDIEHGYQARPSRR
;
A
#
# COMPACT_ATOMS: atom_id res chain seq x y z
N MET A 1 -27.17 4.30 1.35
CA MET A 1 -25.94 3.90 0.61
C MET A 1 -24.72 4.27 1.45
N PRO A 2 -23.84 3.31 1.76
CA PRO A 2 -22.59 3.66 2.44
C PRO A 2 -21.76 4.57 1.54
N ARG A 3 -21.28 5.66 2.09
CA ARG A 3 -20.35 6.54 1.38
C ARG A 3 -18.98 5.88 1.37
N THR A 4 -18.34 5.90 0.21
CA THR A 4 -16.96 5.42 0.06
C THR A 4 -16.03 6.63 -0.03
N VAL A 5 -15.01 6.64 0.80
CA VAL A 5 -13.89 7.58 0.68
C VAL A 5 -12.92 7.02 -0.35
N GLU A 6 -12.62 7.80 -1.38
CA GLU A 6 -11.62 7.45 -2.39
C GLU A 6 -10.45 8.40 -2.32
N VAL A 7 -9.24 7.82 -2.27
CA VAL A 7 -7.97 8.55 -2.28
C VAL A 7 -7.12 8.03 -3.43
N LYS A 8 -6.57 8.95 -4.23
CA LYS A 8 -5.65 8.63 -5.33
C LYS A 8 -4.35 9.38 -5.12
N HIS A 9 -3.25 8.69 -5.39
CA HIS A 9 -1.91 9.29 -5.33
C HIS A 9 -1.02 8.66 -6.40
N GLN A 10 -0.18 9.47 -7.01
CA GLN A 10 0.83 9.03 -7.97
C GLN A 10 2.18 9.54 -7.55
N LEU A 11 3.22 8.73 -7.76
CA LEU A 11 4.60 9.18 -7.60
C LEU A 11 5.50 8.45 -8.58
N TRP A 12 6.62 9.08 -8.90
CA TRP A 12 7.68 8.47 -9.71
C TRP A 12 8.80 7.96 -8.79
N ILE A 13 9.31 6.77 -9.10
CA ILE A 13 10.42 6.13 -8.40
C ILE A 13 11.51 5.80 -9.41
N GLY A 14 12.75 6.18 -9.10
CA GLY A 14 13.90 6.02 -9.97
C GLY A 14 14.48 4.60 -9.99
N ALA A 15 13.63 3.62 -10.25
CA ALA A 15 13.99 2.21 -10.37
C ALA A 15 13.08 1.52 -11.38
N SER A 16 13.49 0.36 -11.90
CA SER A 16 12.70 -0.40 -12.87
C SER A 16 11.38 -0.87 -12.27
N PRO A 17 10.33 -1.07 -13.09
CA PRO A 17 9.07 -1.64 -12.59
C PRO A 17 9.24 -2.96 -11.86
N ALA A 18 10.14 -3.81 -12.31
CA ALA A 18 10.41 -5.09 -11.63
C ALA A 18 10.94 -4.89 -10.21
N THR A 19 11.87 -3.96 -10.02
CA THR A 19 12.43 -3.64 -8.70
C THR A 19 11.36 -3.01 -7.80
N VAL A 20 10.59 -2.08 -8.34
CA VAL A 20 9.53 -1.41 -7.57
C VAL A 20 8.47 -2.42 -7.13
N ARG A 21 8.00 -3.26 -8.03
CA ARG A 21 7.04 -4.32 -7.70
C ARG A 21 7.59 -5.27 -6.65
N ALA A 22 8.85 -5.66 -6.79
CA ALA A 22 9.49 -6.57 -5.82
C ALA A 22 9.47 -5.98 -4.41
N GLN A 23 9.78 -4.70 -4.27
CA GLN A 23 9.76 -4.04 -2.96
C GLN A 23 8.33 -3.92 -2.41
N PHE A 24 7.37 -3.48 -3.22
CA PHE A 24 5.98 -3.34 -2.78
C PHE A 24 5.34 -4.66 -2.37
N THR A 25 5.79 -5.77 -2.92
CA THR A 25 5.28 -7.11 -2.57
C THR A 25 6.06 -7.80 -1.46
N ASP A 26 7.20 -7.26 -1.07
CA ASP A 26 8.07 -7.85 -0.04
C ASP A 26 7.66 -7.38 1.36
N ILE A 27 6.56 -7.92 1.86
CA ILE A 27 6.00 -7.55 3.17
C ILE A 27 7.02 -7.82 4.30
N GLN A 28 7.74 -8.93 4.24
CA GLN A 28 8.73 -9.25 5.26
C GLN A 28 9.85 -8.20 5.32
N HIS A 29 10.29 -7.68 4.16
CA HIS A 29 11.25 -6.58 4.12
C HIS A 29 10.69 -5.31 4.79
N HIS A 30 9.43 -4.99 4.56
CA HIS A 30 8.79 -3.84 5.21
C HIS A 30 8.79 -3.97 6.73
N ILE A 31 8.62 -5.18 7.24
CA ILE A 31 8.69 -5.48 8.68
C ILE A 31 10.13 -5.35 9.17
N ASP A 32 11.05 -6.05 8.54
CA ASP A 32 12.44 -6.16 9.01
C ASP A 32 13.20 -4.82 8.95
N ALA A 33 12.95 -4.05 7.89
CA ALA A 33 13.59 -2.75 7.68
C ALA A 33 12.81 -1.58 8.29
N ASN A 34 11.63 -1.85 8.86
CA ASN A 34 10.74 -0.81 9.41
C ASN A 34 10.52 0.34 8.41
N VAL A 35 10.21 -0.02 7.17
CA VAL A 35 10.07 0.96 6.07
C VAL A 35 9.01 2.02 6.39
N HIS A 36 7.94 1.61 7.06
CA HIS A 36 6.83 2.49 7.44
C HIS A 36 6.72 2.58 8.96
N PRO A 37 7.41 3.54 9.61
CA PRO A 37 7.41 3.64 11.08
C PRO A 37 6.04 3.81 11.72
N ASN A 38 5.08 4.39 10.98
CA ASN A 38 3.71 4.63 11.47
C ASN A 38 2.75 3.48 11.16
N LEU A 39 3.20 2.46 10.45
CA LEU A 39 2.43 1.27 10.12
C LEU A 39 3.09 0.04 10.75
N ARG A 40 2.28 -0.87 11.23
CA ARG A 40 2.78 -2.15 11.72
C ARG A 40 2.14 -3.26 10.92
N PHE A 41 2.95 -4.18 10.45
CA PHE A 41 2.49 -5.32 9.66
C PHE A 41 2.77 -6.64 10.36
N GLU A 42 1.85 -7.58 10.17
CA GLU A 42 2.03 -8.99 10.53
C GLU A 42 1.76 -9.82 9.28
N LEU A 43 2.77 -10.57 8.83
CA LEU A 43 2.62 -11.45 7.67
C LEU A 43 2.07 -12.79 8.12
N LEU A 44 0.90 -13.16 7.61
CA LEU A 44 0.21 -14.41 8.00
C LEU A 44 0.38 -15.52 6.98
N ALA A 45 0.43 -15.18 5.68
CA ALA A 45 0.64 -16.13 4.61
C ALA A 45 1.22 -15.43 3.40
N GLN A 46 2.10 -16.09 2.67
CA GLN A 46 2.65 -15.57 1.42
C GLN A 46 2.88 -16.68 0.42
N GLU A 47 2.34 -16.46 -0.77
CA GLU A 47 2.52 -17.27 -1.98
C GLU A 47 3.01 -16.34 -3.09
N PRO A 48 3.47 -16.85 -4.24
CA PRO A 48 4.03 -15.97 -5.29
C PRO A 48 3.09 -14.87 -5.78
N ARG A 49 1.77 -15.10 -5.78
CA ARG A 49 0.78 -14.14 -6.28
C ARG A 49 -0.35 -13.86 -5.29
N ARG A 50 -0.21 -14.30 -4.05
CA ARG A 50 -1.18 -14.06 -2.98
C ARG A 50 -0.47 -13.87 -1.67
N ALA A 51 -1.06 -13.02 -0.81
CA ALA A 51 -0.58 -12.85 0.54
C ALA A 51 -1.75 -12.52 1.46
N ARG A 52 -1.56 -12.80 2.73
CA ARG A 52 -2.48 -12.36 3.78
C ARG A 52 -1.66 -11.70 4.86
N PHE A 53 -2.04 -10.49 5.25
CA PHE A 53 -1.33 -9.74 6.27
C PHE A 53 -2.27 -8.85 7.07
N ARG A 54 -1.87 -8.55 8.30
CA ARG A 54 -2.57 -7.58 9.14
C ARG A 54 -1.79 -6.27 9.14
N GLN A 55 -2.50 -5.17 8.99
CA GLN A 55 -1.94 -3.83 9.05
C GLN A 55 -2.56 -3.07 10.22
N HIS A 56 -1.70 -2.45 11.03
CA HIS A 56 -2.11 -1.54 12.09
C HIS A 56 -1.74 -0.11 11.68
N VAL A 57 -2.69 0.80 11.81
CA VAL A 57 -2.52 2.22 11.48
C VAL A 57 -3.30 3.06 12.47
N ARG A 58 -2.87 4.28 12.72
CA ARG A 58 -3.62 5.22 13.55
C ARG A 58 -4.48 6.12 12.65
N LEU A 59 -5.79 6.02 12.79
CA LEU A 59 -6.77 6.84 12.08
C LEU A 59 -7.80 7.35 13.08
N LEU A 60 -8.23 8.60 12.91
CA LEU A 60 -9.21 9.24 13.79
C LEU A 60 -8.81 9.20 15.27
N GLY A 61 -7.50 9.31 15.55
CA GLY A 61 -6.95 9.27 16.89
C GLY A 61 -6.93 7.91 17.56
N MET A 62 -7.35 6.85 16.86
CA MET A 62 -7.40 5.49 17.39
C MET A 62 -6.51 4.55 16.59
N ARG A 63 -5.94 3.56 17.28
CA ARG A 63 -5.21 2.49 16.61
C ARG A 63 -6.22 1.54 15.98
N GLN A 64 -6.18 1.44 14.65
CA GLN A 64 -7.05 0.59 13.85
C GLN A 64 -6.23 -0.57 13.27
N HIS A 65 -6.87 -1.69 13.02
CA HIS A 65 -6.25 -2.79 12.30
C HIS A 65 -7.20 -3.34 11.25
N ASP A 66 -6.59 -3.86 10.17
CA ASP A 66 -7.30 -4.53 9.09
C ASP A 66 -6.54 -5.79 8.71
N LEU A 67 -7.30 -6.81 8.35
CA LEU A 67 -6.77 -8.02 7.77
C LEU A 67 -6.96 -7.95 6.26
N PHE A 68 -5.84 -7.94 5.52
CA PHE A 68 -5.86 -7.83 4.07
C PHE A 68 -5.58 -9.17 3.39
N ASP A 69 -6.37 -9.45 2.35
CA ASP A 69 -6.02 -10.42 1.33
C ASP A 69 -5.45 -9.68 0.13
N ARG A 70 -4.26 -10.08 -0.30
CA ARG A 70 -3.55 -9.52 -1.45
C ARG A 70 -3.59 -10.49 -2.62
N VAL A 71 -3.91 -9.97 -3.80
CA VAL A 71 -3.77 -10.67 -5.08
C VAL A 71 -2.84 -9.84 -5.96
N ILE A 72 -1.90 -10.51 -6.61
CA ILE A 72 -0.99 -9.91 -7.58
C ILE A 72 -1.37 -10.44 -8.96
N ASP A 73 -1.75 -9.53 -9.88
CA ASP A 73 -2.14 -9.88 -11.23
C ASP A 73 -0.93 -10.27 -12.10
N GLU A 74 -1.20 -10.81 -13.28
CA GLU A 74 -0.15 -11.18 -14.24
C GLU A 74 0.71 -9.98 -14.68
N ASP A 75 0.10 -8.78 -14.76
CA ASP A 75 0.82 -7.55 -15.10
C ASP A 75 1.60 -6.96 -13.93
N GLY A 76 1.55 -7.60 -12.75
CA GLY A 76 2.21 -7.14 -11.54
C GLY A 76 1.42 -6.14 -10.70
N SER A 77 0.22 -5.76 -11.11
CA SER A 77 -0.67 -4.92 -10.30
C SER A 77 -1.04 -5.62 -9.00
N ILE A 78 -1.15 -4.85 -7.93
CA ILE A 78 -1.47 -5.36 -6.59
C ILE A 78 -2.88 -4.92 -6.22
N HIS A 79 -3.68 -5.86 -5.72
CA HIS A 79 -5.03 -5.60 -5.22
C HIS A 79 -5.17 -6.14 -3.81
N ASP A 80 -5.37 -5.25 -2.85
CA ASP A 80 -5.58 -5.58 -1.45
C ASP A 80 -7.04 -5.34 -1.09
N VAL A 81 -7.66 -6.29 -0.41
CA VAL A 81 -9.03 -6.17 0.11
C VAL A 81 -9.00 -6.42 1.61
N SER A 82 -9.55 -5.49 2.37
CA SER A 82 -9.76 -5.70 3.81
C SER A 82 -10.92 -6.66 4.01
N ILE A 83 -10.62 -7.83 4.55
CA ILE A 83 -11.63 -8.88 4.82
C ILE A 83 -12.12 -8.85 6.25
N ASP A 84 -11.44 -8.14 7.14
CA ASP A 84 -11.83 -7.95 8.52
C ASP A 84 -11.13 -6.70 9.09
N GLY A 85 -11.76 -6.03 10.04
CA GLY A 85 -11.21 -4.87 10.72
C GLY A 85 -12.01 -3.59 10.50
N PHE A 86 -11.41 -2.45 10.86
CA PHE A 86 -12.07 -1.14 10.82
C PHE A 86 -12.53 -0.75 9.42
N ASN A 87 -11.73 -1.04 8.40
CA ASN A 87 -12.01 -0.68 7.02
C ASN A 87 -12.52 -1.88 6.21
N LYS A 88 -13.16 -2.85 6.84
CA LYS A 88 -13.67 -4.05 6.16
C LYS A 88 -14.43 -3.69 4.88
N GLY A 89 -14.06 -4.34 3.78
CA GLY A 89 -14.58 -4.04 2.45
C GLY A 89 -13.78 -2.97 1.70
N GLY A 90 -12.85 -2.31 2.36
CA GLY A 90 -11.95 -1.34 1.73
C GLY A 90 -10.93 -2.02 0.83
N THR A 91 -10.43 -1.27 -0.15
CA THR A 91 -9.46 -1.78 -1.13
C THR A 91 -8.27 -0.84 -1.26
N MET A 92 -7.12 -1.42 -1.58
CA MET A 92 -5.92 -0.69 -2.00
C MET A 92 -5.44 -1.31 -3.31
N ASP A 93 -5.31 -0.47 -4.34
CA ASP A 93 -4.86 -0.90 -5.65
C ASP A 93 -3.57 -0.17 -6.02
N PHE A 94 -2.58 -0.92 -6.50
CA PHE A 94 -1.27 -0.38 -6.91
C PHE A 94 -0.99 -0.80 -8.36
N GLY A 95 -0.76 0.20 -9.21
CA GLY A 95 -0.33 0.00 -10.59
C GLY A 95 1.10 0.49 -10.78
N PHE A 96 1.85 -0.14 -11.66
CA PHE A 96 3.26 0.17 -11.93
C PHE A 96 3.45 0.33 -13.43
N VAL A 97 3.80 1.53 -13.87
CA VAL A 97 3.94 1.86 -15.28
C VAL A 97 5.35 2.41 -15.53
N PRO A 98 6.09 1.88 -16.53
CA PRO A 98 7.37 2.49 -16.90
C PRO A 98 7.17 3.97 -17.25
N ALA A 99 7.99 4.83 -16.68
CA ALA A 99 7.90 6.27 -16.89
C ALA A 99 9.26 6.92 -16.70
N SER A 100 9.57 7.90 -17.54
CA SER A 100 10.81 8.68 -17.42
C SER A 100 10.51 10.02 -16.76
N GLU A 101 11.44 10.50 -15.93
CA GLU A 101 11.38 11.82 -15.32
C GLU A 101 12.78 12.44 -15.33
N GLY A 102 12.89 13.65 -15.83
CA GLY A 102 14.19 14.33 -15.94
C GLY A 102 15.23 13.57 -16.77
N GLY A 103 14.81 12.87 -17.81
CA GLY A 103 15.68 12.06 -18.66
C GLY A 103 16.10 10.71 -18.05
N ARG A 104 15.57 10.36 -16.88
CA ARG A 104 15.87 9.09 -16.19
C ARG A 104 14.72 8.12 -16.32
N SER A 105 15.03 6.87 -16.67
CA SER A 105 14.05 5.80 -16.67
C SER A 105 13.67 5.39 -15.24
N GLY A 106 12.40 5.13 -15.02
CA GLY A 106 11.88 4.72 -13.72
C GLY A 106 10.48 4.17 -13.83
N THR A 107 9.73 4.29 -12.75
CA THR A 107 8.38 3.74 -12.64
C THR A 107 7.44 4.77 -12.04
N ARG A 108 6.28 4.96 -12.68
CA ARG A 108 5.15 5.66 -12.06
C ARG A 108 4.33 4.64 -11.27
N VAL A 109 4.10 4.93 -10.01
CA VAL A 109 3.23 4.13 -9.15
C VAL A 109 1.91 4.86 -9.01
N ASP A 110 0.83 4.18 -9.34
CA ASP A 110 -0.54 4.67 -9.20
C ASP A 110 -1.20 3.96 -8.01
N ILE A 111 -1.65 4.71 -7.03
CA ILE A 111 -2.25 4.19 -5.80
C ILE A 111 -3.69 4.67 -5.72
N THR A 112 -4.61 3.73 -5.50
CA THR A 112 -6.02 4.04 -5.26
C THR A 112 -6.48 3.31 -4.01
N ILE A 113 -7.00 4.06 -3.04
CA ILE A 113 -7.51 3.51 -1.78
C ILE A 113 -8.98 3.87 -1.69
N ARG A 114 -9.83 2.87 -1.44
CA ARG A 114 -11.26 3.04 -1.22
C ARG A 114 -11.63 2.48 0.13
N ILE A 115 -12.28 3.29 0.95
CA ILE A 115 -12.66 2.91 2.31
C ILE A 115 -14.15 3.16 2.49
N PRO A 116 -14.95 2.13 2.85
CA PRO A 116 -16.34 2.34 3.21
C PRO A 116 -16.43 3.17 4.48
N THR A 117 -17.27 4.18 4.49
CA THR A 117 -17.52 4.98 5.68
C THR A 117 -18.66 4.36 6.47
N PRO A 118 -18.51 4.11 7.78
CA PRO A 118 -19.60 3.63 8.60
C PRO A 118 -20.82 4.56 8.52
N PRO A 119 -22.05 4.04 8.41
CA PRO A 119 -23.24 4.87 8.18
C PRO A 119 -23.45 5.98 9.21
N LEU A 120 -23.10 5.73 10.47
CA LEU A 120 -23.25 6.70 11.57
C LEU A 120 -22.10 7.72 11.61
N LEU A 121 -21.02 7.49 10.88
CA LEU A 121 -19.80 8.31 10.89
C LEU A 121 -19.57 9.03 9.55
N GLY A 122 -20.59 9.12 8.70
CA GLY A 122 -20.47 9.76 7.38
C GLY A 122 -20.01 11.21 7.43
N TRP A 123 -20.31 11.91 8.51
CA TRP A 123 -19.86 13.29 8.73
C TRP A 123 -18.35 13.40 8.98
N LEU A 124 -17.68 12.30 9.36
CA LEU A 124 -16.23 12.23 9.52
C LEU A 124 -15.48 11.90 8.20
N ALA A 125 -16.20 11.62 7.11
CA ALA A 125 -15.60 11.24 5.85
C ALA A 125 -14.54 12.23 5.35
N PRO A 126 -14.73 13.57 5.39
CA PRO A 126 -13.69 14.51 4.96
C PRO A 126 -12.42 14.42 5.80
N LEU A 127 -12.53 14.23 7.10
CA LEU A 127 -11.37 14.09 7.98
C LEU A 127 -10.65 12.75 7.72
N LEU A 128 -11.40 11.68 7.59
CA LEU A 128 -10.85 10.36 7.26
C LEU A 128 -10.11 10.38 5.92
N LYS A 129 -10.70 11.01 4.89
CA LYS A 129 -10.07 11.15 3.59
C LYS A 129 -8.74 11.89 3.69
N LYS A 130 -8.69 13.00 4.44
CA LYS A 130 -7.48 13.77 4.65
C LYS A 130 -6.39 12.95 5.34
N GLN A 131 -6.74 12.19 6.37
CA GLN A 131 -5.78 11.36 7.10
C GLN A 131 -5.28 10.19 6.27
N VAL A 132 -6.15 9.51 5.54
CA VAL A 132 -5.77 8.41 4.65
C VAL A 132 -4.84 8.91 3.55
N LEU A 133 -5.13 10.06 2.94
CA LEU A 133 -4.25 10.65 1.93
C LEU A 133 -2.88 10.96 2.52
N LYS A 134 -2.82 11.58 3.69
CA LYS A 134 -1.56 11.90 4.37
C LYS A 134 -0.73 10.65 4.64
N GLU A 135 -1.34 9.59 5.17
CA GLU A 135 -0.66 8.34 5.45
C GLU A 135 -0.21 7.64 4.16
N ALA A 136 -1.04 7.66 3.11
CA ALA A 136 -0.69 7.07 1.81
C ALA A 136 0.49 7.80 1.17
N MET A 137 0.51 9.14 1.20
CA MET A 137 1.62 9.94 0.67
C MET A 137 2.91 9.68 1.45
N ALA A 138 2.83 9.62 2.78
CA ALA A 138 3.99 9.33 3.62
C ALA A 138 4.55 7.93 3.35
N ALA A 139 3.67 6.93 3.26
CA ALA A 139 4.07 5.56 2.96
C ALA A 139 4.72 5.45 1.57
N ALA A 140 4.13 6.10 0.57
CA ALA A 140 4.68 6.11 -0.79
C ALA A 140 6.08 6.73 -0.84
N GLU A 141 6.30 7.84 -0.14
CA GLU A 141 7.63 8.47 -0.06
C GLU A 141 8.64 7.58 0.68
N GLN A 142 8.19 6.87 1.70
CA GLN A 142 9.04 5.91 2.43
C GLN A 142 9.45 4.74 1.53
N ASP A 143 8.52 4.20 0.73
CA ASP A 143 8.82 3.17 -0.26
C ASP A 143 9.82 3.68 -1.31
N LYS A 144 9.60 4.88 -1.82
CA LYS A 144 10.51 5.50 -2.79
C LYS A 144 11.93 5.61 -2.24
N ARG A 145 12.09 6.10 -1.01
CA ARG A 145 13.40 6.21 -0.37
C ARG A 145 14.07 4.85 -0.19
N ASP A 146 13.32 3.87 0.28
CA ASP A 146 13.82 2.51 0.49
C ASP A 146 14.32 1.91 -0.83
N ILE A 147 13.55 2.05 -1.91
CA ILE A 147 13.91 1.54 -3.23
C ILE A 147 15.12 2.28 -3.81
N GLU A 148 15.14 3.61 -3.76
CA GLU A 148 16.20 4.41 -4.35
C GLU A 148 17.51 4.37 -3.57
N HIS A 149 17.46 3.96 -2.29
CA HIS A 149 18.63 3.88 -1.41
C HIS A 149 19.13 2.44 -1.16
N GLY A 150 18.81 1.52 -2.06
CA GLY A 150 19.49 0.24 -2.10
C GLY A 150 18.66 -1.00 -1.77
N TYR A 151 17.35 -0.93 -1.88
CA TYR A 151 16.54 -2.15 -1.78
C TYR A 151 17.03 -3.19 -2.78
N GLN A 152 17.26 -4.41 -2.30
CA GLN A 152 17.59 -5.55 -3.13
C GLN A 152 16.56 -6.65 -2.91
N ALA A 153 15.96 -7.11 -4.01
CA ALA A 153 15.04 -8.23 -3.96
C ALA A 153 15.76 -9.47 -3.41
N ARG A 154 15.12 -10.17 -2.48
CA ARG A 154 15.65 -11.42 -1.96
C ARG A 154 15.65 -12.46 -3.09
N PRO A 155 16.71 -13.30 -3.20
CA PRO A 155 16.65 -14.42 -4.14
C PRO A 155 15.49 -15.32 -3.74
N SER A 156 14.70 -15.74 -4.75
CA SER A 156 13.61 -16.67 -4.50
C SER A 156 14.17 -17.95 -3.89
N ARG A 157 13.72 -18.29 -2.69
CA ARG A 157 14.03 -19.60 -2.12
C ARG A 157 13.33 -20.63 -2.98
N ARG A 158 14.13 -21.44 -3.68
CA ARG A 158 13.62 -22.60 -4.41
C ARG A 158 13.21 -23.67 -3.41
#